data_a5f40c884358347db4f26a18111b1ae3
#
_entry.id   a5f40c884358347db4f26a18111b1ae3
#
_cell.length_a   1.000
_cell.length_b   1.000
_cell.length_c   1.000
_cell.angle_alpha   90.00
_cell.angle_beta   90.00
_cell.angle_gamma   90.00
#
_symmetry.space_group_name_H-M   'P 1'
#
loop_
_entity.id
_entity.type
_entity.pdbx_description
1 polymer ?
#
loop_
_entity_poly.entity_id
_entity_poly.type
_entity_poly.pdbx_seq_one_letter_code
_entity_poly.pdbx_strand_id
1 'polypeptide(L)'
;MGIRFMLLILCVLSAVLSIQAFAVEADDIVIDGNFKDWEKIPVSVEDPEDQANNPNGDYKALKVATSDDTFCFLQVAYGEITPLDGKRYYYHVLIDVDNKVNTGISNKEYEGKPTKVKRPIGSEFYIQIGRDKGQVEFGSNYALHLETEEILSKDFEWKNNGDSLELAIPFKDFGKYAGSFKVGQTISIAAFQEGEANGWAIDWTESAEHEIGQAYVVQVQDKLPLLWAELKTP
;
A
#
# COMPACT_ATOMS: atom_id res chain seq x y z
N MET A 1 -38.50 -53.39 42.14
CA MET A 1 -37.14 -53.35 41.56
C MET A 1 -37.15 -52.27 40.51
N GLY A 2 -36.82 -51.04 40.88
CA GLY A 2 -36.93 -49.85 40.04
C GLY A 2 -35.58 -49.43 39.53
N ILE A 3 -35.42 -49.48 38.26
CA ILE A 3 -34.21 -48.97 37.54
C ILE A 3 -34.38 -47.49 37.38
N ARG A 4 -33.59 -46.71 38.12
CA ARG A 4 -33.49 -45.28 37.93
C ARG A 4 -32.59 -45.01 36.75
N PHE A 5 -33.19 -44.59 35.61
CA PHE A 5 -32.48 -44.02 34.51
C PHE A 5 -31.96 -42.66 34.89
N MET A 6 -30.65 -42.58 35.14
CA MET A 6 -29.93 -41.34 35.33
C MET A 6 -29.57 -40.78 33.97
N LEU A 7 -30.39 -39.78 33.53
CA LEU A 7 -30.14 -39.08 32.29
C LEU A 7 -28.97 -38.12 32.53
N LEU A 8 -27.79 -38.50 32.08
CA LEU A 8 -26.61 -37.65 32.08
C LEU A 8 -26.76 -36.66 30.92
N ILE A 9 -27.27 -35.47 31.24
CA ILE A 9 -27.26 -34.34 30.30
C ILE A 9 -25.82 -33.88 30.20
N LEU A 10 -25.13 -34.34 29.18
CA LEU A 10 -23.83 -33.84 28.77
C LEU A 10 -24.06 -32.45 28.16
N CYS A 11 -24.03 -31.42 29.01
CA CYS A 11 -23.90 -30.04 28.52
C CYS A 11 -22.52 -29.94 27.85
N VAL A 12 -22.48 -30.20 26.54
CA VAL A 12 -21.37 -29.78 25.70
C VAL A 12 -21.45 -28.26 25.67
N LEU A 13 -20.74 -27.62 26.59
CA LEU A 13 -20.43 -26.21 26.49
C LEU A 13 -19.53 -26.05 25.28
N SER A 14 -20.14 -25.89 24.10
CA SER A 14 -19.43 -25.39 22.92
C SER A 14 -19.00 -23.96 23.27
N ALA A 15 -17.81 -23.85 23.84
CA ALA A 15 -17.11 -22.57 23.87
C ALA A 15 -16.89 -22.20 22.39
N VAL A 16 -17.82 -21.42 21.86
CA VAL A 16 -17.61 -20.71 20.61
C VAL A 16 -16.49 -19.72 20.98
N LEU A 17 -15.23 -20.14 20.73
CA LEU A 17 -14.12 -19.21 20.68
C LEU A 17 -14.46 -18.24 19.56
N SER A 18 -15.01 -17.09 19.94
CA SER A 18 -15.13 -15.96 19.04
C SER A 18 -13.70 -15.58 18.70
N ILE A 19 -13.22 -16.02 17.53
CA ILE A 19 -12.01 -15.47 16.94
C ILE A 19 -12.38 -14.02 16.68
N GLN A 20 -11.92 -13.12 17.55
CA GLN A 20 -12.00 -11.70 17.27
C GLN A 20 -11.00 -11.45 16.13
N ALA A 21 -11.52 -11.44 14.93
CA ALA A 21 -10.80 -10.89 13.81
C ALA A 21 -10.74 -9.37 14.03
N PHE A 22 -9.57 -8.84 14.23
CA PHE A 22 -9.37 -7.39 14.22
C PHE A 22 -9.27 -6.99 12.75
N ALA A 23 -10.18 -6.15 12.30
CA ALA A 23 -10.04 -5.46 11.03
C ALA A 23 -9.00 -4.34 11.23
N VAL A 24 -8.11 -4.16 10.27
CA VAL A 24 -7.21 -3.01 10.17
C VAL A 24 -7.68 -2.21 8.98
N GLU A 25 -7.93 -0.96 9.20
CA GLU A 25 -8.38 0.02 8.20
C GLU A 25 -7.29 1.08 8.00
N ALA A 26 -7.42 1.89 6.96
CA ALA A 26 -6.48 2.99 6.73
C ALA A 26 -6.46 3.99 7.88
N ASP A 27 -7.56 4.13 8.61
CA ASP A 27 -7.67 5.02 9.78
C ASP A 27 -6.78 4.60 10.96
N ASP A 28 -6.29 3.34 10.95
CA ASP A 28 -5.31 2.84 11.93
C ASP A 28 -3.86 3.19 11.56
N ILE A 29 -3.62 3.74 10.35
CA ILE A 29 -2.28 4.07 9.86
C ILE A 29 -1.94 5.50 10.23
N VAL A 30 -0.80 5.66 10.89
CA VAL A 30 -0.25 6.96 11.29
C VAL A 30 1.00 7.25 10.47
N ILE A 31 1.03 8.36 9.75
CA ILE A 31 2.15 8.77 8.89
C ILE A 31 3.24 9.42 9.75
N ASP A 32 4.05 8.62 10.41
CA ASP A 32 5.07 9.08 11.37
C ASP A 32 6.50 8.59 11.10
N GLY A 33 6.67 7.71 10.08
CA GLY A 33 7.95 7.06 9.75
C GLY A 33 8.23 5.81 10.57
N ASN A 34 7.21 5.29 11.27
CA ASN A 34 7.25 4.03 12.01
C ASN A 34 6.24 3.05 11.40
N PHE A 35 6.69 2.19 10.53
CA PHE A 35 5.86 1.34 9.68
C PHE A 35 5.23 0.12 10.36
N LYS A 36 5.11 0.10 11.70
CA LYS A 36 4.54 -1.04 12.45
C LYS A 36 3.05 -1.25 12.21
N ASP A 37 2.30 -0.20 12.00
CA ASP A 37 0.89 -0.25 11.63
C ASP A 37 0.68 -0.91 10.26
N TRP A 38 1.66 -0.76 9.37
CA TRP A 38 1.67 -1.44 8.07
C TRP A 38 1.98 -2.95 8.13
N GLU A 39 2.46 -3.49 9.26
CA GLU A 39 2.76 -4.92 9.39
C GLU A 39 1.55 -5.81 9.12
N LYS A 40 0.36 -5.31 9.45
CA LYS A 40 -0.90 -6.04 9.27
C LYS A 40 -1.54 -5.86 7.89
N ILE A 41 -1.09 -4.88 7.11
CA ILE A 41 -1.54 -4.67 5.75
C ILE A 41 -0.78 -5.64 4.84
N PRO A 42 -1.47 -6.45 4.04
CA PRO A 42 -0.80 -7.37 3.11
C PRO A 42 0.00 -6.61 2.05
N VAL A 43 1.03 -7.25 1.52
CA VAL A 43 1.74 -6.73 0.36
C VAL A 43 0.82 -6.78 -0.85
N SER A 44 0.63 -5.64 -1.51
CA SER A 44 -0.21 -5.53 -2.72
C SER A 44 0.58 -5.90 -3.97
N VAL A 45 1.87 -5.54 -4.02
CA VAL A 45 2.80 -5.89 -5.09
C VAL A 45 4.13 -6.28 -4.46
N GLU A 46 4.69 -7.41 -4.88
CA GLU A 46 6.10 -7.75 -4.69
C GLU A 46 6.82 -7.50 -6.00
N ASP A 47 7.98 -6.85 -5.93
CA ASP A 47 8.82 -6.55 -7.08
C ASP A 47 10.19 -7.21 -6.92
N PRO A 48 10.73 -7.86 -7.96
CA PRO A 48 12.02 -8.53 -7.88
C PRO A 48 13.16 -7.52 -7.92
N GLU A 49 14.26 -7.81 -7.24
CA GLU A 49 15.50 -7.04 -7.34
C GLU A 49 16.05 -7.10 -8.77
N ASP A 50 15.81 -6.05 -9.56
CA ASP A 50 16.24 -5.98 -10.97
C ASP A 50 17.11 -4.76 -11.30
N GLN A 51 17.23 -3.81 -10.36
CA GLN A 51 18.12 -2.64 -10.43
C GLN A 51 19.34 -2.80 -9.48
N ALA A 52 19.95 -3.98 -9.44
CA ALA A 52 21.01 -4.32 -8.47
C ALA A 52 22.19 -3.33 -8.42
N ASN A 53 22.42 -2.54 -9.49
CA ASN A 53 23.41 -1.47 -9.50
C ASN A 53 22.90 -0.16 -8.85
N ASN A 54 21.62 -0.08 -8.56
CA ASN A 54 20.98 1.08 -7.93
C ASN A 54 19.85 0.63 -6.98
N PRO A 55 20.18 -0.06 -5.87
CA PRO A 55 19.18 -0.59 -4.95
C PRO A 55 18.29 0.51 -4.32
N ASN A 56 18.75 1.77 -4.30
CA ASN A 56 17.96 2.91 -3.85
C ASN A 56 16.89 3.34 -4.88
N GLY A 57 16.99 2.84 -6.11
CA GLY A 57 16.05 3.05 -7.19
C GLY A 57 15.36 1.76 -7.62
N ASP A 58 15.27 0.78 -6.73
CA ASP A 58 14.77 -0.57 -6.99
C ASP A 58 13.66 -0.88 -5.97
N TYR A 59 12.43 -1.00 -6.45
CA TYR A 59 11.30 -1.34 -5.61
C TYR A 59 11.38 -2.78 -5.12
N LYS A 60 10.89 -3.01 -3.92
CA LYS A 60 10.76 -4.33 -3.31
C LYS A 60 9.31 -4.71 -3.06
N ALA A 61 8.53 -3.77 -2.59
CA ALA A 61 7.13 -4.03 -2.28
C ALA A 61 6.30 -2.75 -2.21
N LEU A 62 5.01 -2.90 -2.49
CA LEU A 62 4.00 -1.88 -2.26
C LEU A 62 2.92 -2.43 -1.34
N LYS A 63 2.38 -1.57 -0.49
CA LYS A 63 1.16 -1.81 0.29
C LYS A 63 0.19 -0.65 0.11
N VAL A 64 -1.08 -0.98 0.08
CA VAL A 64 -2.17 -0.01 -0.07
C VAL A 64 -3.20 -0.25 1.01
N ALA A 65 -3.71 0.81 1.59
CA ALA A 65 -4.87 0.78 2.47
C ALA A 65 -5.75 2.00 2.17
N THR A 66 -7.06 1.84 2.27
CA THR A 66 -8.00 2.93 2.11
C THR A 66 -9.07 2.86 3.20
N SER A 67 -9.50 4.02 3.69
CA SER A 67 -10.75 4.17 4.41
C SER A 67 -11.84 4.72 3.47
N ASP A 68 -12.94 5.15 4.04
CA ASP A 68 -14.04 5.78 3.29
C ASP A 68 -13.62 7.13 2.68
N ASP A 69 -12.59 7.77 3.19
CA ASP A 69 -12.19 9.13 2.82
C ASP A 69 -10.69 9.33 2.58
N THR A 70 -9.86 8.32 2.81
CA THR A 70 -8.40 8.46 2.76
C THR A 70 -7.73 7.32 2.01
N PHE A 71 -6.73 7.66 1.20
CA PHE A 71 -5.82 6.75 0.53
C PHE A 71 -4.47 6.76 1.26
N CYS A 72 -4.01 5.58 1.69
CA CYS A 72 -2.70 5.36 2.29
C CYS A 72 -1.86 4.42 1.43
N PHE A 73 -0.58 4.71 1.33
CA PHE A 73 0.36 3.97 0.50
C PHE A 73 1.71 3.82 1.19
N LEU A 74 2.29 2.62 1.13
CA LEU A 74 3.65 2.34 1.57
C LEU A 74 4.43 1.76 0.40
N GLN A 75 5.60 2.33 0.14
CA GLN A 75 6.59 1.76 -0.77
C GLN A 75 7.84 1.35 0.02
N VAL A 76 8.40 0.22 -0.38
CA VAL A 76 9.64 -0.33 0.17
C VAL A 76 10.61 -0.55 -0.98
N ALA A 77 11.87 -0.13 -0.82
CA ALA A 77 12.95 -0.35 -1.77
C ALA A 77 13.90 -1.46 -1.29
N TYR A 78 14.75 -1.96 -2.16
CA TYR A 78 15.86 -2.84 -1.77
C TYR A 78 16.99 -2.09 -1.08
N GLY A 79 17.17 -0.81 -1.40
CA GLY A 79 18.10 0.09 -0.75
C GLY A 79 17.43 1.11 0.13
N GLU A 80 18.04 2.28 0.28
CA GLU A 80 17.53 3.38 1.10
C GLU A 80 16.64 4.30 0.27
N ILE A 81 15.42 4.55 0.74
CA ILE A 81 14.54 5.57 0.16
C ILE A 81 15.02 6.95 0.62
N THR A 82 15.10 7.89 -0.33
CA THR A 82 15.59 9.25 -0.09
C THR A 82 17.01 9.30 0.50
N PRO A 83 17.99 8.58 -0.10
CA PRO A 83 19.34 8.54 0.45
C PRO A 83 19.99 9.91 0.43
N LEU A 84 20.89 10.16 1.41
CA LEU A 84 21.72 11.37 1.48
C LEU A 84 23.00 11.21 0.62
N ASP A 85 22.86 10.73 -0.61
CA ASP A 85 23.96 10.44 -1.54
C ASP A 85 24.24 11.57 -2.54
N GLY A 86 23.54 12.70 -2.40
CA GLY A 86 23.70 13.85 -3.28
C GLY A 86 23.01 13.72 -4.63
N LYS A 87 22.12 12.74 -4.79
CA LYS A 87 21.39 12.43 -6.02
C LYS A 87 19.92 12.83 -5.92
N ARG A 88 19.25 12.85 -7.07
CA ARG A 88 17.80 13.05 -7.16
C ARG A 88 17.08 11.73 -7.22
N TYR A 89 15.91 11.70 -6.55
CA TYR A 89 14.98 10.58 -6.59
C TYR A 89 13.55 11.13 -6.63
N TYR A 90 12.73 10.53 -7.48
CA TYR A 90 11.30 10.82 -7.57
C TYR A 90 10.52 9.51 -7.39
N TYR A 91 9.59 9.53 -6.45
CA TYR A 91 8.74 8.40 -6.10
C TYR A 91 7.34 8.73 -6.55
N HIS A 92 6.76 7.82 -7.33
CA HIS A 92 5.50 8.07 -8.00
C HIS A 92 4.49 6.98 -7.70
N VAL A 93 3.25 7.38 -7.44
CA VAL A 93 2.09 6.50 -7.32
C VAL A 93 1.11 6.85 -8.42
N LEU A 94 0.72 5.87 -9.21
CA LEU A 94 -0.29 5.96 -10.25
C LEU A 94 -1.58 5.34 -9.76
N ILE A 95 -2.71 6.01 -9.97
CA ILE A 95 -4.03 5.56 -9.57
C ILE A 95 -4.96 5.59 -10.77
N ASP A 96 -5.48 4.41 -11.14
CA ASP A 96 -6.53 4.19 -12.13
C ASP A 96 -7.82 3.97 -11.34
N VAL A 97 -8.68 4.98 -11.30
CA VAL A 97 -9.87 4.94 -10.45
C VAL A 97 -11.05 4.20 -11.06
N ASP A 98 -11.08 4.03 -12.37
CA ASP A 98 -12.18 3.33 -13.04
C ASP A 98 -11.79 1.90 -13.47
N ASN A 99 -10.56 1.49 -13.16
CA ASN A 99 -9.95 0.20 -13.45
C ASN A 99 -10.03 -0.16 -14.95
N LYS A 100 -9.76 0.85 -15.82
CA LYS A 100 -9.81 0.67 -17.27
C LYS A 100 -8.51 1.14 -17.92
N VAL A 101 -7.78 0.22 -18.45
CA VAL A 101 -6.48 0.47 -19.12
C VAL A 101 -6.56 1.45 -20.32
N ASN A 102 -7.75 1.75 -20.83
CA ASN A 102 -7.96 2.60 -22.00
C ASN A 102 -8.42 4.03 -21.65
N THR A 103 -8.58 4.34 -20.36
CA THR A 103 -8.85 5.68 -19.85
C THR A 103 -7.59 6.21 -19.17
N GLY A 104 -7.50 7.52 -18.97
CA GLY A 104 -6.29 8.11 -18.40
C GLY A 104 -5.01 7.90 -19.21
N ILE A 105 -3.86 7.96 -18.55
CA ILE A 105 -2.54 7.78 -19.17
C ILE A 105 -2.02 6.38 -18.87
N SER A 106 -1.72 5.62 -19.93
CA SER A 106 -1.24 4.25 -19.79
C SER A 106 0.25 4.19 -19.42
N ASN A 107 0.58 3.34 -18.45
CA ASN A 107 1.97 3.05 -18.08
C ASN A 107 2.65 1.97 -18.96
N LYS A 108 2.08 1.66 -20.15
CA LYS A 108 2.76 0.82 -21.16
C LYS A 108 3.99 1.47 -21.74
N GLU A 109 4.02 2.78 -21.77
CA GLU A 109 5.10 3.59 -22.33
C GLU A 109 5.42 4.74 -21.37
N TYR A 110 6.68 5.09 -21.30
CA TYR A 110 7.17 6.26 -20.61
C TYR A 110 8.20 6.97 -21.48
N GLU A 111 8.02 8.26 -21.72
CA GLU A 111 8.87 9.07 -22.61
C GLU A 111 9.08 8.43 -24.01
N GLY A 112 8.04 7.82 -24.56
CA GLY A 112 8.07 7.17 -25.88
C GLY A 112 8.85 5.84 -25.90
N LYS A 113 9.14 5.25 -24.75
CA LYS A 113 9.79 3.94 -24.62
C LYS A 113 8.84 2.96 -23.95
N PRO A 114 8.72 1.71 -24.43
CA PRO A 114 7.94 0.67 -23.76
C PRO A 114 8.49 0.40 -22.36
N THR A 115 7.58 0.30 -21.39
CA THR A 115 7.91 -0.19 -20.05
C THR A 115 7.93 -1.72 -20.04
N LYS A 116 8.43 -2.32 -18.95
CA LYS A 116 8.40 -3.77 -18.75
C LYS A 116 7.11 -4.27 -18.08
N VAL A 117 6.18 -3.37 -17.77
CA VAL A 117 4.93 -3.68 -17.06
C VAL A 117 4.07 -4.63 -17.86
N LYS A 118 3.69 -5.76 -17.27
CA LYS A 118 2.85 -6.80 -17.91
C LYS A 118 1.37 -6.55 -17.72
N ARG A 119 1.00 -5.91 -16.60
CA ARG A 119 -0.37 -5.51 -16.27
C ARG A 119 -0.47 -4.00 -16.23
N PRO A 120 -0.54 -3.35 -17.40
CA PRO A 120 -0.62 -1.89 -17.45
C PRO A 120 -1.97 -1.40 -16.97
N ILE A 121 -1.97 -0.18 -16.43
CA ILE A 121 -3.16 0.56 -16.01
C ILE A 121 -3.31 1.83 -16.84
N GLY A 122 -4.50 2.42 -16.81
CA GLY A 122 -4.81 3.73 -17.37
C GLY A 122 -5.07 4.73 -16.27
N SER A 123 -4.04 5.44 -15.83
CA SER A 123 -4.11 6.26 -14.63
C SER A 123 -4.72 7.63 -14.89
N GLU A 124 -5.69 8.03 -14.06
CA GLU A 124 -6.20 9.39 -14.02
C GLU A 124 -5.39 10.26 -13.07
N PHE A 125 -4.86 9.67 -11.99
CA PHE A 125 -4.14 10.41 -10.97
C PHE A 125 -2.73 9.91 -10.74
N TYR A 126 -1.93 10.85 -10.27
CA TYR A 126 -0.51 10.67 -10.04
C TYR A 126 -0.12 11.44 -8.78
N ILE A 127 0.62 10.80 -7.90
CA ILE A 127 1.20 11.42 -6.72
C ILE A 127 2.71 11.35 -6.85
N GLN A 128 3.40 12.47 -6.66
CA GLN A 128 4.85 12.54 -6.69
C GLN A 128 5.41 13.04 -5.37
N ILE A 129 6.50 12.42 -4.93
CA ILE A 129 7.39 12.90 -3.88
C ILE A 129 8.78 12.98 -4.47
N GLY A 130 9.33 14.18 -4.58
CA GLY A 130 10.65 14.44 -5.13
C GLY A 130 11.68 14.75 -4.04
N ARG A 131 12.89 14.27 -4.25
CA ARG A 131 14.06 14.54 -3.42
C ARG A 131 15.25 14.93 -4.27
N ASP A 132 15.82 16.08 -3.98
CA ASP A 132 17.11 16.51 -4.54
C ASP A 132 18.15 16.50 -3.42
N LYS A 133 19.19 15.68 -3.59
CA LYS A 133 20.32 15.58 -2.64
C LYS A 133 19.87 15.25 -1.21
N GLY A 134 18.86 14.38 -1.07
CA GLY A 134 18.31 13.97 0.21
C GLY A 134 17.42 15.02 0.89
N GLN A 135 17.17 16.16 0.24
CA GLN A 135 16.26 17.18 0.72
C GLN A 135 14.96 17.16 -0.07
N VAL A 136 13.86 17.62 0.53
CA VAL A 136 12.61 17.82 -0.19
C VAL A 136 12.84 18.86 -1.28
N GLU A 137 12.61 18.50 -2.53
CA GLU A 137 12.68 19.46 -3.62
C GLU A 137 11.44 20.34 -3.60
N PHE A 138 11.66 21.68 -3.57
CA PHE A 138 10.56 22.62 -3.51
C PHE A 138 9.64 22.47 -4.73
N GLY A 139 8.34 22.27 -4.49
CA GLY A 139 7.33 22.16 -5.54
C GLY A 139 7.27 20.78 -6.21
N SER A 140 8.08 19.80 -5.79
CA SER A 140 8.08 18.46 -6.37
C SER A 140 7.14 17.47 -5.68
N ASN A 141 6.50 17.85 -4.56
CA ASN A 141 5.52 17.04 -3.87
C ASN A 141 4.11 17.51 -4.25
N TYR A 142 3.38 16.69 -5.00
CA TYR A 142 2.02 17.04 -5.44
C TYR A 142 1.22 15.80 -5.86
N ALA A 143 -0.12 15.95 -5.80
CA ALA A 143 -1.05 15.10 -6.51
C ALA A 143 -1.57 15.83 -7.75
N LEU A 144 -1.65 15.14 -8.87
CA LEU A 144 -1.95 15.68 -10.19
C LEU A 144 -3.04 14.85 -10.87
N HIS A 145 -3.92 15.51 -11.64
CA HIS A 145 -4.75 14.84 -12.63
C HIS A 145 -4.00 14.78 -13.96
N LEU A 146 -3.70 13.57 -14.42
CA LEU A 146 -2.75 13.35 -15.51
C LEU A 146 -3.18 13.94 -16.85
N GLU A 147 -4.44 13.76 -17.26
CA GLU A 147 -4.91 14.24 -18.57
C GLU A 147 -4.97 15.77 -18.66
N THR A 148 -5.24 16.45 -17.54
CA THR A 148 -5.38 17.92 -17.52
C THR A 148 -4.15 18.63 -16.99
N GLU A 149 -3.18 17.88 -16.48
CA GLU A 149 -1.98 18.41 -15.80
C GLU A 149 -2.31 19.36 -14.62
N GLU A 150 -3.52 19.22 -14.06
CA GLU A 150 -3.99 20.04 -12.96
C GLU A 150 -3.40 19.55 -11.63
N ILE A 151 -2.64 20.38 -10.94
CA ILE A 151 -2.18 20.08 -9.58
C ILE A 151 -3.37 20.20 -8.64
N LEU A 152 -3.72 19.10 -7.98
CA LEU A 152 -4.89 18.98 -7.11
C LEU A 152 -4.56 19.26 -5.66
N SER A 153 -3.43 18.74 -5.17
CA SER A 153 -2.96 18.95 -3.81
C SER A 153 -1.44 19.02 -3.76
N LYS A 154 -0.93 19.78 -2.77
CA LYS A 154 0.50 19.80 -2.37
C LYS A 154 0.67 19.55 -0.88
N ASP A 155 -0.45 19.48 -0.16
CA ASP A 155 -0.49 19.37 1.30
C ASP A 155 -1.07 18.01 1.69
N PHE A 156 -0.31 16.93 1.45
CA PHE A 156 -0.62 15.60 1.95
C PHE A 156 0.49 15.11 2.88
N GLU A 157 0.14 14.21 3.77
CA GLU A 157 1.08 13.67 4.73
C GLU A 157 1.98 12.60 4.09
N TRP A 158 3.26 12.64 4.40
CA TRP A 158 4.21 11.62 4.01
C TRP A 158 5.44 11.60 4.93
N LYS A 159 6.02 10.43 5.12
CA LYS A 159 7.26 10.20 5.88
C LYS A 159 8.08 9.11 5.22
N ASN A 160 9.38 9.19 5.44
CA ASN A 160 10.31 8.12 5.06
C ASN A 160 11.27 7.79 6.20
N ASN A 161 11.73 6.55 6.24
CA ASN A 161 12.75 6.07 7.14
C ASN A 161 13.40 4.80 6.56
N GLY A 162 14.73 4.79 6.44
CA GLY A 162 15.46 3.66 5.86
C GLY A 162 15.01 3.34 4.44
N ASP A 163 14.55 2.13 4.23
CA ASP A 163 14.10 1.58 2.94
C ASP A 163 12.65 1.87 2.59
N SER A 164 11.93 2.60 3.43
CA SER A 164 10.48 2.74 3.31
C SER A 164 10.01 4.19 3.29
N LEU A 165 8.94 4.44 2.54
CA LEU A 165 8.22 5.71 2.45
C LEU A 165 6.72 5.46 2.50
N GLU A 166 6.03 6.16 3.39
CA GLU A 166 4.58 6.15 3.53
C GLU A 166 3.98 7.51 3.21
N LEU A 167 2.76 7.49 2.71
CA LEU A 167 1.95 8.68 2.49
C LEU A 167 0.47 8.43 2.79
N ALA A 168 -0.24 9.50 3.12
CA ALA A 168 -1.70 9.54 3.19
C ALA A 168 -2.21 10.79 2.50
N ILE A 169 -3.25 10.62 1.67
CA ILE A 169 -3.95 11.72 1.00
C ILE A 169 -5.46 11.54 1.14
N PRO A 170 -6.17 12.48 1.76
CA PRO A 170 -7.62 12.46 1.82
C PRO A 170 -8.24 12.57 0.42
N PHE A 171 -9.28 11.81 0.12
CA PHE A 171 -9.94 11.87 -1.19
C PHE A 171 -10.47 13.26 -1.54
N LYS A 172 -10.87 14.08 -0.54
CA LYS A 172 -11.26 15.48 -0.76
C LYS A 172 -10.17 16.32 -1.42
N ASP A 173 -8.90 15.96 -1.22
CA ASP A 173 -7.74 16.69 -1.75
C ASP A 173 -7.53 16.46 -3.26
N PHE A 174 -8.26 15.50 -3.84
CA PHE A 174 -8.41 15.38 -5.29
C PHE A 174 -9.44 16.38 -5.87
N GLY A 175 -9.94 17.31 -5.05
CA GLY A 175 -10.77 18.44 -5.46
C GLY A 175 -12.09 18.01 -6.14
N LYS A 176 -12.35 18.53 -7.34
CA LYS A 176 -13.56 18.18 -8.11
C LYS A 176 -13.66 16.71 -8.49
N TYR A 177 -12.57 15.96 -8.42
CA TYR A 177 -12.49 14.53 -8.72
C TYR A 177 -12.68 13.62 -7.49
N ALA A 178 -12.82 14.18 -6.29
CA ALA A 178 -13.01 13.41 -5.06
C ALA A 178 -14.16 12.38 -5.15
N GLY A 179 -15.23 12.70 -5.88
CA GLY A 179 -16.36 11.80 -6.13
C GLY A 179 -16.06 10.61 -7.04
N SER A 180 -14.85 10.51 -7.60
CA SER A 180 -14.39 9.35 -8.36
C SER A 180 -13.98 8.20 -7.43
N PHE A 181 -13.68 8.47 -6.16
CA PHE A 181 -13.33 7.49 -5.15
C PHE A 181 -14.58 7.09 -4.37
N LYS A 182 -15.04 5.85 -4.51
CA LYS A 182 -16.27 5.35 -3.86
C LYS A 182 -15.99 4.08 -3.10
N VAL A 183 -16.49 4.00 -1.88
CA VAL A 183 -16.42 2.77 -1.07
C VAL A 183 -16.98 1.58 -1.86
N GLY A 184 -16.25 0.45 -1.82
CA GLY A 184 -16.57 -0.76 -2.58
C GLY A 184 -16.17 -0.72 -4.06
N GLN A 185 -15.57 0.38 -4.53
CA GLN A 185 -15.03 0.48 -5.88
C GLN A 185 -13.63 -0.13 -5.93
N THR A 186 -13.36 -0.95 -6.95
CA THR A 186 -12.01 -1.42 -7.24
C THR A 186 -11.26 -0.35 -8.05
N ILE A 187 -10.07 -0.02 -7.58
CA ILE A 187 -9.09 0.84 -8.26
C ILE A 187 -7.84 0.02 -8.59
N SER A 188 -7.08 0.43 -9.59
CA SER A 188 -5.76 -0.14 -9.86
C SER A 188 -4.66 0.84 -9.50
N ILE A 189 -3.58 0.33 -8.91
CA ILE A 189 -2.47 1.12 -8.42
C ILE A 189 -1.17 0.51 -8.93
N ALA A 190 -0.26 1.37 -9.38
CA ALA A 190 1.12 1.03 -9.70
C ALA A 190 2.04 2.11 -9.15
N ALA A 191 3.33 1.83 -9.11
CA ALA A 191 4.33 2.82 -8.75
C ALA A 191 5.49 2.77 -9.74
N PHE A 192 6.18 3.90 -9.86
CA PHE A 192 7.49 3.92 -10.47
C PHE A 192 8.40 4.90 -9.74
N GLN A 193 9.69 4.66 -9.85
CA GLN A 193 10.71 5.48 -9.24
C GLN A 193 11.72 5.89 -10.29
N GLU A 194 12.14 7.14 -10.22
CA GLU A 194 13.23 7.68 -11.01
C GLU A 194 14.40 8.00 -10.09
N GLY A 195 15.60 7.58 -10.46
CA GLY A 195 16.80 7.82 -9.67
C GLY A 195 18.01 8.23 -10.52
N GLU A 196 18.77 9.21 -10.04
CA GLU A 196 19.99 9.71 -10.71
C GLU A 196 21.23 8.85 -10.41
N ALA A 197 21.18 7.93 -9.46
CA ALA A 197 22.32 7.09 -9.11
C ALA A 197 22.74 6.19 -10.29
N ASN A 198 24.04 6.19 -10.61
CA ASN A 198 24.63 5.41 -11.71
C ASN A 198 24.03 5.66 -13.11
N GLY A 199 23.58 6.89 -13.36
CA GLY A 199 22.78 7.26 -14.51
C GLY A 199 21.30 7.31 -14.15
N TRP A 200 20.50 7.96 -14.97
CA TRP A 200 19.07 8.05 -14.75
C TRP A 200 18.41 6.68 -14.97
N ALA A 201 17.94 6.10 -13.91
CA ALA A 201 17.26 4.79 -13.92
C ALA A 201 15.78 4.97 -13.54
N ILE A 202 14.94 4.16 -14.15
CA ILE A 202 13.49 4.11 -13.87
C ILE A 202 13.14 2.67 -13.57
N ASP A 203 12.54 2.48 -12.41
CA ASP A 203 11.99 1.20 -12.00
C ASP A 203 10.47 1.27 -11.93
N TRP A 204 9.79 0.19 -12.35
CA TRP A 204 8.34 0.10 -12.48
C TRP A 204 7.82 -1.13 -11.79
N THR A 205 6.86 -0.96 -10.89
CA THR A 205 6.14 -2.10 -10.33
C THR A 205 5.04 -2.59 -11.27
N GLU A 206 4.64 -3.85 -11.10
CA GLU A 206 3.36 -4.33 -11.61
C GLU A 206 2.21 -3.61 -10.90
N SER A 207 1.01 -3.67 -11.48
CA SER A 207 -0.18 -3.11 -10.85
C SER A 207 -0.83 -4.07 -9.86
N ALA A 208 -1.50 -3.51 -8.86
CA ALA A 208 -2.40 -4.21 -7.95
C ALA A 208 -3.80 -3.61 -8.00
N GLU A 209 -4.80 -4.46 -7.88
CA GLU A 209 -6.18 -4.04 -7.62
C GLU A 209 -6.41 -3.87 -6.13
N HIS A 210 -7.20 -2.87 -5.75
CA HIS A 210 -7.56 -2.58 -4.37
C HIS A 210 -9.01 -2.08 -4.31
N GLU A 211 -9.81 -2.61 -3.36
CA GLU A 211 -11.17 -2.15 -3.12
C GLU A 211 -11.15 -1.02 -2.07
N ILE A 212 -11.73 0.14 -2.39
CA ILE A 212 -11.80 1.29 -1.49
C ILE A 212 -12.65 0.95 -0.27
N GLY A 213 -12.14 1.26 0.92
CA GLY A 213 -12.77 0.94 2.21
C GLY A 213 -12.60 -0.53 2.61
N GLN A 214 -11.67 -1.26 1.97
CA GLN A 214 -11.39 -2.64 2.33
C GLN A 214 -10.72 -2.72 3.70
N ALA A 215 -11.39 -3.39 4.64
CA ALA A 215 -10.81 -3.73 5.92
C ALA A 215 -10.00 -5.06 5.81
N TYR A 216 -8.80 -5.08 6.37
CA TYR A 216 -7.97 -6.28 6.41
C TYR A 216 -8.19 -7.07 7.69
N VAL A 217 -8.67 -8.30 7.54
CA VAL A 217 -8.90 -9.21 8.67
C VAL A 217 -7.59 -9.87 9.09
N VAL A 218 -7.07 -9.51 10.26
CA VAL A 218 -5.91 -10.18 10.84
C VAL A 218 -6.36 -11.47 11.49
N GLN A 219 -6.04 -12.61 10.88
CA GLN A 219 -6.21 -13.90 11.53
C GLN A 219 -5.10 -14.08 12.58
N VAL A 220 -5.49 -14.10 13.87
CA VAL A 220 -4.57 -14.41 14.96
C VAL A 220 -4.28 -15.92 14.94
N GLN A 221 -3.47 -16.39 13.96
CA GLN A 221 -3.11 -17.82 13.87
C GLN A 221 -2.00 -18.25 14.83
N ASP A 222 -1.25 -17.34 15.43
CA ASP A 222 0.01 -17.70 16.11
C ASP A 222 -0.07 -17.99 17.61
N LYS A 223 -1.25 -17.94 18.23
CA LYS A 223 -1.37 -18.21 19.70
C LYS A 223 -1.99 -19.56 20.08
N LEU A 224 -2.52 -20.31 19.13
CA LEU A 224 -3.14 -21.60 19.43
C LEU A 224 -2.15 -22.72 19.85
N PRO A 225 -0.91 -22.82 19.36
CA PRO A 225 0.01 -23.88 19.78
C PRO A 225 0.46 -23.80 21.24
N LEU A 226 0.54 -22.60 21.81
CA LEU A 226 1.04 -22.39 23.19
C LEU A 226 0.00 -22.78 24.25
N LEU A 227 -1.29 -22.56 24.00
CA LEU A 227 -2.36 -22.96 24.93
C LEU A 227 -2.53 -24.49 25.03
N TRP A 228 -2.23 -25.23 23.95
CA TRP A 228 -2.29 -26.69 23.95
C TRP A 228 -1.09 -27.34 24.66
N ALA A 229 0.04 -26.64 24.75
CA ALA A 229 1.22 -27.12 25.46
C ALA A 229 1.06 -26.98 26.99
N GLU A 230 0.39 -25.95 27.47
CA GLU A 230 0.13 -25.73 28.91
C GLU A 230 -0.93 -26.65 29.49
N LEU A 231 -1.88 -27.14 28.67
CA LEU A 231 -2.93 -28.06 29.09
C LEU A 231 -2.47 -29.53 29.20
N LYS A 232 -1.25 -29.86 28.80
CA LYS A 232 -0.69 -31.24 28.84
C LYS A 232 0.33 -31.49 29.91
N THR A 233 0.58 -30.55 30.81
CA THR A 233 1.40 -30.80 32.01
C THR A 233 0.52 -31.35 33.14
N PRO A 234 0.77 -32.59 33.63
CA PRO A 234 0.02 -33.21 34.69
C PRO A 234 0.25 -32.53 36.04
#